data_c11bcac9319bf90a058b13076d423248
#
_entry.id   c11bcac9319bf90a058b13076d423248
#
_cell.length_a   1.000
_cell.length_b   1.000
_cell.length_c   1.000
_cell.angle_alpha   90.00
_cell.angle_beta   90.00
_cell.angle_gamma   90.00
#
_symmetry.space_group_name_H-M   'P 1'
#
loop_
_entity.id
_entity.type
_entity.pdbx_description
1 polymer ?
#
loop_
_entity_poly.entity_id
_entity_poly.type
_entity_poly.pdbx_seq_one_letter_code
_entity_poly.pdbx_strand_id
1 'polypeptide(L)'
;REQITREIEKLIKTFDIEFGFIHPEYFVTSDSTMYFGEVAYRPPGFKVFELLERAYGFNAYQALIMTFDPKTTAEEVKAFFPKEVVDAKGYAGCFGVYPRRRVVSQLEMPEETENHDYFESHELTPPLEETVTKRTAFGTHWGLVYFFGEDPYVMRDLLKHQEELDFYV
;
A
#
# COMPACT_ATOMS: atom_id res chain seq x y z
N ARG A 1 3.21 6.11 -18.99
CA ARG A 1 3.65 7.21 -18.07
C ARG A 1 3.07 8.57 -18.49
N GLU A 2 3.35 9.06 -19.68
CA GLU A 2 2.87 10.37 -20.17
C GLU A 2 1.35 10.55 -20.07
N GLN A 3 0.57 9.50 -20.31
CA GLN A 3 -0.87 9.53 -20.17
C GLN A 3 -1.28 9.76 -18.70
N ILE A 4 -0.68 9.03 -17.76
CA ILE A 4 -0.94 9.19 -16.32
C ILE A 4 -0.59 10.61 -15.86
N THR A 5 0.58 11.13 -16.24
CA THR A 5 1.01 12.49 -15.91
C THR A 5 -0.01 13.52 -16.39
N ARG A 6 -0.45 13.42 -17.65
CA ARG A 6 -1.47 14.33 -18.20
C ARG A 6 -2.82 14.28 -17.46
N GLU A 7 -3.25 13.09 -17.07
CA GLU A 7 -4.52 12.96 -16.31
C GLU A 7 -4.39 13.53 -14.89
N ILE A 8 -3.24 13.35 -14.24
CA ILE A 8 -2.96 13.97 -12.92
C ILE A 8 -2.92 15.50 -13.03
N GLU A 9 -2.24 16.06 -14.01
CA GLU A 9 -2.19 17.52 -14.26
C GLU A 9 -3.59 18.10 -14.50
N LYS A 10 -4.43 17.37 -15.22
CA LYS A 10 -5.83 17.72 -15.45
C LYS A 10 -6.64 17.77 -14.14
N LEU A 11 -6.45 16.76 -13.25
CA LEU A 11 -7.12 16.74 -11.94
C LEU A 11 -6.67 17.91 -11.07
N ILE A 12 -5.36 18.13 -10.97
CA ILE A 12 -4.78 19.25 -10.20
C ILE A 12 -5.37 20.57 -10.64
N LYS A 13 -5.44 20.80 -11.97
CA LYS A 13 -5.99 22.03 -12.53
C LYS A 13 -7.50 22.14 -12.33
N THR A 14 -8.24 21.03 -12.49
CA THR A 14 -9.71 21.03 -12.39
C THR A 14 -10.20 21.31 -10.98
N PHE A 15 -9.48 20.80 -9.98
CA PHE A 15 -9.84 20.94 -8.56
C PHE A 15 -9.06 22.06 -7.85
N ASP A 16 -8.25 22.84 -8.58
CA ASP A 16 -7.45 23.95 -8.04
C ASP A 16 -6.58 23.53 -6.84
N ILE A 17 -5.86 22.42 -7.02
CA ILE A 17 -5.06 21.83 -5.96
C ILE A 17 -3.69 22.52 -5.92
N GLU A 18 -3.43 23.26 -4.85
CA GLU A 18 -2.19 24.02 -4.68
C GLU A 18 -1.10 23.25 -3.91
N PHE A 19 -1.48 22.37 -2.97
CA PHE A 19 -0.54 21.63 -2.12
C PHE A 19 -1.15 20.33 -1.63
N GLY A 20 -0.35 19.49 -0.96
CA GLY A 20 -0.80 18.23 -0.35
C GLY A 20 -0.68 17.01 -1.26
N PHE A 21 -1.40 15.95 -0.94
CA PHE A 21 -1.42 14.69 -1.66
C PHE A 21 -2.79 14.39 -2.22
N ILE A 22 -2.82 13.84 -3.42
CA ILE A 22 -4.02 13.28 -4.02
C ILE A 22 -3.81 11.79 -4.25
N HIS A 23 -4.89 11.05 -4.10
CA HIS A 23 -4.96 9.62 -4.40
C HIS A 23 -6.02 9.40 -5.47
N PRO A 24 -5.66 9.47 -6.77
CA PRO A 24 -6.58 9.21 -7.86
C PRO A 24 -6.64 7.71 -8.16
N GLU A 25 -7.83 7.22 -8.45
CA GLU A 25 -8.08 5.84 -8.87
C GLU A 25 -8.58 5.78 -10.31
N TYR A 26 -8.02 4.85 -11.08
CA TYR A 26 -8.35 4.64 -12.47
C TYR A 26 -8.62 3.17 -12.76
N PHE A 27 -9.58 2.91 -13.61
CA PHE A 27 -9.75 1.61 -14.24
C PHE A 27 -8.96 1.58 -15.55
N VAL A 28 -8.18 0.53 -15.75
CA VAL A 28 -7.39 0.35 -16.98
C VAL A 28 -7.87 -0.91 -17.67
N THR A 29 -8.33 -0.76 -18.90
CA THR A 29 -8.81 -1.86 -19.74
C THR A 29 -7.64 -2.57 -20.45
N SER A 30 -7.91 -3.73 -21.04
CA SER A 30 -6.90 -4.55 -21.71
C SER A 30 -6.25 -3.86 -22.91
N ASP A 31 -6.92 -2.88 -23.52
CA ASP A 31 -6.39 -2.02 -24.60
C ASP A 31 -5.65 -0.77 -24.06
N SER A 32 -5.39 -0.72 -22.75
CA SER A 32 -4.72 0.40 -22.06
C SER A 32 -5.52 1.69 -22.01
N THR A 33 -6.83 1.66 -22.26
CA THR A 33 -7.70 2.81 -22.05
C THR A 33 -7.90 3.03 -20.55
N MET A 34 -7.73 4.28 -20.11
CA MET A 34 -7.88 4.68 -18.70
C MET A 34 -9.22 5.38 -18.48
N TYR A 35 -9.98 4.91 -17.50
CA TYR A 35 -11.20 5.52 -17.04
C TYR A 35 -11.00 6.05 -15.62
N PHE A 36 -11.30 7.32 -15.41
CA PHE A 36 -11.26 7.92 -14.08
C PHE A 36 -12.34 7.28 -13.19
N GLY A 37 -11.95 6.86 -12.02
CA GLY A 37 -12.83 6.34 -10.98
C GLY A 37 -13.15 7.42 -9.96
N GLU A 38 -12.21 7.71 -9.09
CA GLU A 38 -12.35 8.75 -8.07
C GLU A 38 -11.00 9.43 -7.79
N VAL A 39 -11.05 10.55 -7.08
CA VAL A 39 -9.87 11.17 -6.48
C VAL A 39 -10.17 11.57 -5.05
N ALA A 40 -9.30 11.17 -4.13
CA ALA A 40 -9.33 11.62 -2.75
C ALA A 40 -8.20 12.62 -2.49
N TYR A 41 -8.50 13.73 -1.82
CA TYR A 41 -7.50 14.72 -1.40
C TYR A 41 -6.90 14.31 -0.05
N ARG A 42 -6.18 13.24 -0.06
CA ARG A 42 -5.52 12.61 1.08
C ARG A 42 -4.45 11.62 0.62
N PRO A 43 -3.54 11.21 1.51
CA PRO A 43 -2.69 10.04 1.26
C PRO A 43 -3.51 8.78 1.00
N PRO A 44 -2.98 7.84 0.20
CA PRO A 44 -3.58 6.52 0.04
C PRO A 44 -3.60 5.77 1.39
N GLY A 45 -4.58 4.89 1.55
CA GLY A 45 -4.67 4.00 2.71
C GLY A 45 -3.84 2.73 2.56
N PHE A 46 -4.08 1.79 3.46
CA PHE A 46 -3.58 0.41 3.41
C PHE A 46 -2.06 0.30 3.17
N LYS A 47 -1.27 1.11 3.89
CA LYS A 47 0.21 1.04 3.88
C LYS A 47 0.88 1.32 2.52
N VAL A 48 0.22 1.99 1.60
CA VAL A 48 0.80 2.30 0.27
C VAL A 48 2.10 3.11 0.40
N PHE A 49 2.21 4.01 1.37
CA PHE A 49 3.43 4.78 1.58
C PHE A 49 4.59 3.91 2.05
N GLU A 50 4.34 2.95 2.93
CA GLU A 50 5.32 1.97 3.35
C GLU A 50 5.78 1.07 2.19
N LEU A 51 4.86 0.68 1.32
CA LEU A 51 5.19 -0.09 0.11
C LEU A 51 6.01 0.75 -0.88
N LEU A 52 5.70 2.04 -1.03
CA LEU A 52 6.48 2.97 -1.86
C LEU A 52 7.89 3.17 -1.31
N GLU A 53 8.05 3.29 0.02
CA GLU A 53 9.37 3.40 0.65
C GLU A 53 10.22 2.15 0.38
N ARG A 54 9.63 0.96 0.49
CA ARG A 54 10.30 -0.31 0.17
C ARG A 54 10.71 -0.39 -1.30
N ALA A 55 9.77 -0.08 -2.20
CA ALA A 55 9.99 -0.22 -3.63
C ALA A 55 10.95 0.84 -4.20
N TYR A 56 10.92 2.07 -3.70
CA TYR A 56 11.64 3.21 -4.29
C TYR A 56 12.65 3.87 -3.36
N GLY A 57 12.56 3.63 -2.05
CA GLY A 57 13.53 4.10 -1.06
C GLY A 57 13.39 5.55 -0.65
N PHE A 58 12.18 6.14 -0.73
CA PHE A 58 11.90 7.46 -0.18
C PHE A 58 10.71 7.44 0.79
N ASN A 59 10.76 8.27 1.83
CA ASN A 59 9.72 8.33 2.85
C ASN A 59 8.60 9.31 2.47
N ALA A 60 7.48 8.77 1.98
CA ALA A 60 6.34 9.59 1.55
C ALA A 60 5.61 10.28 2.71
N TYR A 61 5.67 9.75 3.94
CA TYR A 61 5.13 10.44 5.13
C TYR A 61 5.92 11.70 5.47
N GLN A 62 7.24 11.65 5.36
CA GLN A 62 8.05 12.85 5.55
C GLN A 62 7.71 13.92 4.53
N ALA A 63 7.59 13.55 3.25
CA ALA A 63 7.15 14.46 2.20
C ALA A 63 5.77 15.06 2.49
N LEU A 64 4.82 14.25 2.97
CA LEU A 64 3.50 14.73 3.38
C LEU A 64 3.59 15.79 4.48
N ILE A 65 4.35 15.53 5.55
CA ILE A 65 4.51 16.47 6.67
C ILE A 65 5.11 17.79 6.16
N MET A 66 6.11 17.73 5.27
CA MET A 66 6.74 18.90 4.68
C MET A 66 5.73 19.78 3.92
N THR A 67 4.71 19.22 3.28
CA THR A 67 3.71 20.04 2.56
C THR A 67 2.81 20.85 3.50
N PHE A 68 2.73 20.52 4.78
CA PHE A 68 1.94 21.22 5.79
C PHE A 68 2.78 22.15 6.69
N ASP A 69 4.11 22.12 6.58
CA ASP A 69 4.97 23.05 7.32
C ASP A 69 5.07 24.37 6.55
N PRO A 70 4.54 25.49 7.10
CA PRO A 70 4.58 26.79 6.43
C PRO A 70 6.00 27.35 6.25
N LYS A 71 7.01 26.74 6.85
CA LYS A 71 8.42 27.10 6.68
C LYS A 71 9.09 26.35 5.53
N THR A 72 8.49 25.26 5.07
CA THR A 72 9.03 24.45 3.99
C THR A 72 8.65 25.07 2.63
N THR A 73 9.64 25.27 1.80
CA THR A 73 9.44 25.79 0.43
C THR A 73 9.06 24.66 -0.55
N ALA A 74 8.43 25.03 -1.66
CA ALA A 74 8.12 24.06 -2.72
C ALA A 74 9.40 23.42 -3.31
N GLU A 75 10.51 24.14 -3.33
CA GLU A 75 11.81 23.63 -3.77
C GLU A 75 12.37 22.56 -2.83
N GLU A 76 12.22 22.73 -1.52
CA GLU A 76 12.63 21.74 -0.52
C GLU A 76 11.78 20.47 -0.65
N VAL A 77 10.46 20.59 -0.80
CA VAL A 77 9.57 19.45 -1.05
C VAL A 77 9.98 18.74 -2.35
N LYS A 78 10.22 19.47 -3.45
CA LYS A 78 10.65 18.87 -4.71
C LYS A 78 12.01 18.19 -4.61
N ALA A 79 12.94 18.74 -3.83
CA ALA A 79 14.28 18.16 -3.65
C ALA A 79 14.24 16.83 -2.86
N PHE A 80 13.19 16.61 -2.08
CA PHE A 80 12.99 15.37 -1.33
C PHE A 80 12.65 14.17 -2.25
N PHE A 81 11.96 14.42 -3.35
CA PHE A 81 11.66 13.40 -4.34
C PHE A 81 12.83 13.18 -5.30
N PRO A 82 12.99 11.97 -5.83
CA PRO A 82 13.98 11.71 -6.88
C PRO A 82 13.79 12.68 -8.06
N LYS A 83 14.88 13.30 -8.52
CA LYS A 83 14.85 14.24 -9.65
C LYS A 83 14.51 13.59 -10.99
N GLU A 84 14.80 12.32 -11.10
CA GLU A 84 14.49 11.50 -12.26
C GLU A 84 13.56 10.37 -11.85
N VAL A 85 12.88 9.79 -12.82
CA VAL A 85 12.08 8.60 -12.57
C VAL A 85 13.03 7.47 -12.23
N VAL A 86 13.07 7.12 -10.95
CA VAL A 86 13.86 6.00 -10.44
C VAL A 86 13.09 4.71 -10.74
N ASP A 87 13.77 3.71 -11.22
CA ASP A 87 13.21 2.37 -11.30
C ASP A 87 13.04 1.80 -9.89
N ALA A 88 11.98 1.05 -9.69
CA ALA A 88 11.76 0.38 -8.42
C ALA A 88 12.91 -0.61 -8.15
N LYS A 89 13.33 -0.70 -6.90
CA LYS A 89 14.34 -1.68 -6.45
C LYS A 89 13.80 -3.10 -6.46
N GLY A 90 12.48 -3.23 -6.44
CA GLY A 90 11.75 -4.48 -6.42
C GLY A 90 10.25 -4.23 -6.26
N TYR A 91 9.53 -5.30 -5.99
CA TYR A 91 8.09 -5.31 -5.77
C TYR A 91 7.81 -5.47 -4.29
N ALA A 92 7.09 -4.51 -3.71
CA ALA A 92 6.63 -4.56 -2.33
C ALA A 92 5.15 -4.95 -2.31
N GLY A 93 4.80 -5.87 -1.43
CA GLY A 93 3.43 -6.32 -1.22
C GLY A 93 3.07 -6.38 0.25
N CYS A 94 1.78 -6.23 0.55
CA CYS A 94 1.27 -6.54 1.89
C CYS A 94 -0.03 -7.33 1.79
N PHE A 95 -0.23 -8.22 2.74
CA PHE A 95 -1.43 -9.03 2.87
C PHE A 95 -2.13 -8.72 4.19
N GLY A 96 -3.41 -8.33 4.11
CA GLY A 96 -4.25 -8.10 5.29
C GLY A 96 -4.80 -9.42 5.81
N VAL A 97 -4.42 -9.79 7.02
CA VAL A 97 -4.83 -11.06 7.63
C VAL A 97 -6.17 -10.89 8.35
N TYR A 98 -7.11 -11.75 8.01
CA TYR A 98 -8.43 -11.81 8.62
C TYR A 98 -8.62 -13.19 9.27
N PRO A 99 -9.04 -13.25 10.54
CA PRO A 99 -9.38 -14.52 11.16
C PRO A 99 -10.50 -15.21 10.35
N ARG A 100 -10.30 -16.49 10.03
CA ARG A 100 -11.29 -17.28 9.30
C ARG A 100 -12.26 -18.00 10.23
N ARG A 101 -11.81 -18.27 11.46
CA ARG A 101 -12.58 -18.93 12.50
C ARG A 101 -13.40 -17.93 13.29
N ARG A 102 -14.53 -18.36 13.81
CA ARG A 102 -15.39 -17.53 14.67
C ARG A 102 -14.79 -17.31 16.05
N VAL A 103 -14.07 -18.27 16.55
CA VAL A 103 -13.34 -18.21 17.81
C VAL A 103 -11.88 -18.48 17.49
N VAL A 104 -11.02 -17.61 17.93
CA VAL A 104 -9.56 -17.73 17.77
C VAL A 104 -8.90 -17.70 19.13
N SER A 105 -7.93 -18.59 19.32
CA SER A 105 -7.23 -18.75 20.61
C SER A 105 -5.77 -18.34 20.54
N GLN A 106 -5.16 -18.43 19.35
CA GLN A 106 -3.74 -18.15 19.21
C GLN A 106 -3.39 -17.65 17.80
N LEU A 107 -2.35 -16.85 17.70
CA LEU A 107 -1.67 -16.52 16.46
C LEU A 107 -0.70 -17.65 16.13
N GLU A 108 -0.80 -18.19 14.92
CA GLU A 108 0.09 -19.20 14.38
C GLU A 108 0.55 -18.79 12.98
N MET A 109 1.75 -18.20 12.90
CA MET A 109 2.33 -17.80 11.62
C MET A 109 2.59 -19.04 10.77
N PRO A 110 2.06 -19.13 9.53
CA PRO A 110 2.36 -20.26 8.66
C PRO A 110 3.85 -20.33 8.33
N GLU A 111 4.48 -21.49 8.54
CA GLU A 111 5.91 -21.68 8.28
C GLU A 111 6.29 -21.37 6.83
N GLU A 112 5.43 -21.67 5.87
CA GLU A 112 5.65 -21.38 4.45
C GLU A 112 5.61 -19.88 4.14
N THR A 113 4.92 -19.07 4.95
CA THR A 113 4.96 -17.62 4.86
C THR A 113 6.25 -17.07 5.45
N GLU A 114 6.58 -17.48 6.67
CA GLU A 114 7.75 -16.99 7.41
C GLU A 114 9.08 -17.39 6.75
N ASN A 115 9.14 -18.58 6.16
CA ASN A 115 10.33 -19.10 5.49
C ASN A 115 10.44 -18.70 4.01
N HIS A 116 9.49 -17.94 3.47
CA HIS A 116 9.56 -17.49 2.08
C HIS A 116 10.61 -16.40 1.89
N ASP A 117 11.43 -16.48 0.84
CA ASP A 117 12.53 -15.54 0.55
C ASP A 117 12.07 -14.07 0.45
N TYR A 118 10.80 -13.82 0.12
CA TYR A 118 10.23 -12.48 0.02
C TYR A 118 9.61 -11.98 1.32
N PHE A 119 9.52 -12.80 2.36
CA PHE A 119 9.00 -12.36 3.65
C PHE A 119 9.93 -11.34 4.30
N GLU A 120 9.38 -10.22 4.75
CA GLU A 120 10.13 -9.19 5.47
C GLU A 120 9.76 -9.11 6.95
N SER A 121 8.48 -8.99 7.22
CA SER A 121 7.97 -8.74 8.58
C SER A 121 6.46 -8.88 8.66
N HIS A 122 5.92 -8.83 9.87
CA HIS A 122 4.49 -8.77 10.11
C HIS A 122 4.13 -7.81 11.26
N GLU A 123 2.90 -7.35 11.24
CA GLU A 123 2.24 -6.55 12.29
C GLU A 123 0.96 -7.26 12.74
N LEU A 124 1.02 -8.57 13.01
CA LEU A 124 -0.14 -9.35 13.42
C LEU A 124 -0.44 -9.14 14.90
N THR A 125 -1.70 -8.92 15.22
CA THR A 125 -2.16 -8.74 16.59
C THR A 125 -2.50 -10.09 17.21
N PRO A 126 -1.97 -10.43 18.40
CA PRO A 126 -2.40 -11.62 19.13
C PRO A 126 -3.91 -11.55 19.44
N PRO A 127 -4.62 -12.69 19.45
CA PRO A 127 -6.04 -12.70 19.79
C PRO A 127 -6.27 -12.27 21.24
N LEU A 128 -7.30 -11.46 21.44
CA LEU A 128 -7.74 -10.97 22.77
C LEU A 128 -8.93 -11.80 23.28
N GLU A 129 -8.91 -13.10 23.17
CA GLU A 129 -10.03 -13.99 23.56
C GLU A 129 -11.40 -13.53 23.00
N GLU A 130 -11.42 -12.91 21.84
CA GLU A 130 -12.61 -12.32 21.26
C GLU A 130 -13.27 -13.25 20.24
N THR A 131 -14.61 -13.26 20.29
CA THR A 131 -15.40 -13.89 19.23
C THR A 131 -15.44 -12.98 18.01
N VAL A 132 -14.93 -13.45 16.90
CA VAL A 132 -15.01 -12.73 15.62
C VAL A 132 -16.45 -12.75 15.12
N THR A 133 -17.15 -11.63 15.28
CA THR A 133 -18.60 -11.57 15.04
C THR A 133 -18.99 -11.47 13.59
N LYS A 134 -18.27 -10.73 12.77
CA LYS A 134 -18.52 -10.63 11.33
C LYS A 134 -17.38 -9.87 10.64
N ARG A 135 -16.99 -10.28 9.43
CA ARG A 135 -16.19 -9.43 8.55
C ARG A 135 -17.05 -8.26 8.12
N THR A 136 -16.77 -7.10 8.65
CA THR A 136 -17.35 -5.85 8.17
C THR A 136 -16.24 -5.06 7.52
N ALA A 137 -16.35 -4.81 6.23
CA ALA A 137 -15.58 -3.84 5.44
C ALA A 137 -14.09 -3.57 5.82
N PHE A 138 -13.43 -2.76 5.04
CA PHE A 138 -12.06 -2.29 5.25
C PHE A 138 -11.79 -1.86 6.70
N GLY A 139 -10.73 -2.41 7.33
CA GLY A 139 -10.28 -2.03 8.65
C GLY A 139 -10.48 -3.08 9.75
N THR A 140 -11.01 -4.25 9.43
CA THR A 140 -11.18 -5.36 10.39
C THR A 140 -10.09 -6.44 10.29
N HIS A 141 -9.01 -6.18 9.55
CA HIS A 141 -7.85 -7.06 9.55
C HIS A 141 -7.17 -7.04 10.93
N TRP A 142 -6.64 -8.17 11.33
CA TRP A 142 -5.91 -8.34 12.59
C TRP A 142 -4.41 -8.13 12.43
N GLY A 143 -4.02 -7.53 11.36
CA GLY A 143 -2.66 -7.14 11.07
C GLY A 143 -2.29 -7.37 9.61
N LEU A 144 -1.04 -7.16 9.32
CA LEU A 144 -0.47 -7.17 7.98
C LEU A 144 0.78 -8.04 7.95
N VAL A 145 1.00 -8.69 6.81
CA VAL A 145 2.26 -9.35 6.48
C VAL A 145 2.87 -8.63 5.29
N TYR A 146 4.16 -8.34 5.35
CA TYR A 146 4.90 -7.59 4.35
C TYR A 146 5.89 -8.46 3.60
N PHE A 147 5.97 -8.23 2.30
CA PHE A 147 6.82 -8.95 1.38
C PHE A 147 7.57 -7.98 0.47
N PHE A 148 8.81 -8.32 0.12
CA PHE A 148 9.59 -7.63 -0.89
C PHE A 148 10.39 -8.62 -1.74
N GLY A 149 10.43 -8.42 -3.05
CA GLY A 149 11.15 -9.30 -3.96
C GLY A 149 11.27 -8.74 -5.36
N GLU A 150 12.04 -9.41 -6.21
CA GLU A 150 12.40 -8.90 -7.53
C GLU A 150 11.44 -9.32 -8.66
N ASP A 151 10.70 -10.42 -8.49
CA ASP A 151 9.79 -10.96 -9.50
C ASP A 151 8.33 -10.65 -9.20
N PRO A 152 7.62 -9.90 -10.07
CA PRO A 152 6.21 -9.55 -9.89
C PRO A 152 5.28 -10.74 -9.95
N TYR A 153 5.64 -11.80 -10.67
CA TYR A 153 4.80 -13.00 -10.79
C TYR A 153 4.89 -13.84 -9.52
N VAL A 154 6.10 -13.99 -8.96
CA VAL A 154 6.31 -14.63 -7.66
C VAL A 154 5.57 -13.85 -6.57
N MET A 155 5.69 -12.52 -6.53
CA MET A 155 4.98 -11.68 -5.58
C MET A 155 3.45 -11.85 -5.69
N ARG A 156 2.93 -11.82 -6.91
CA ARG A 156 1.48 -12.00 -7.14
C ARG A 156 0.98 -13.36 -6.64
N ASP A 157 1.71 -14.42 -6.97
CA ASP A 157 1.29 -15.77 -6.63
C ASP A 157 1.47 -16.03 -5.14
N LEU A 158 2.51 -15.47 -4.52
CA LEU A 158 2.70 -15.44 -3.08
C LEU A 158 1.53 -14.77 -2.35
N LEU A 159 1.14 -13.55 -2.76
CA LEU A 159 0.02 -12.83 -2.14
C LEU A 159 -1.31 -13.57 -2.30
N LYS A 160 -1.55 -14.22 -3.45
CA LYS A 160 -2.72 -15.07 -3.63
C LYS A 160 -2.72 -16.29 -2.73
N HIS A 161 -1.56 -16.92 -2.56
CA HIS A 161 -1.43 -18.09 -1.70
C HIS A 161 -1.74 -17.76 -0.24
N GLN A 162 -1.41 -16.53 0.24
CA GLN A 162 -1.78 -16.12 1.59
C GLN A 162 -3.31 -16.16 1.84
N GLU A 163 -4.13 -16.07 0.81
CA GLU A 163 -5.59 -16.21 0.92
C GLU A 163 -6.04 -17.61 1.34
N GLU A 164 -5.20 -18.61 1.18
CA GLU A 164 -5.49 -20.01 1.49
C GLU A 164 -5.04 -20.40 2.91
N LEU A 165 -4.17 -19.60 3.53
CA LEU A 165 -3.53 -19.90 4.80
C LEU A 165 -4.35 -19.42 6.01
N ASP A 166 -4.27 -20.18 7.11
CA ASP A 166 -4.81 -19.79 8.41
C ASP A 166 -3.69 -19.24 9.30
N PHE A 167 -3.80 -17.97 9.68
CA PHE A 167 -2.87 -17.28 10.60
C PHE A 167 -3.35 -17.32 12.06
N TYR A 168 -4.58 -17.75 12.27
CA TYR A 168 -5.19 -17.81 13.60
C TYR A 168 -5.91 -19.14 13.80
N VAL A 169 -5.67 -19.80 14.91
CA VAL A 169 -6.27 -21.07 15.29
C VAL A 169 -7.07 -20.97 16.60
#